data_54fbc362df7d887d0e5b601bba6a86f4
#
_entry.id   54fbc362df7d887d0e5b601bba6a86f4
#
_cell.length_a   1.000
_cell.length_b   1.000
_cell.length_c   1.000
_cell.angle_alpha   90.00
_cell.angle_beta   90.00
_cell.angle_gamma   90.00
#
_symmetry.space_group_name_H-M   'P 1'
#
loop_
_entity.id
_entity.type
_entity.pdbx_description
1 polymer ?
#
loop_
_entity_poly.entity_id
_entity_poly.type
_entity_poly.pdbx_seq_one_letter_code
_entity_poly.pdbx_strand_id
1 'polypeptide(L)'
;MKIVSVNELKGNEIAAQDILTSDYQMILPAGFQIKVKYIDKLRSLGIAKVYIKDESSQQEEISILKEDVEVSMKEKVKEVLEKHTYRHNEELASLNETADHVITEIAEEDEVMEKVYDVKQRSTDIFEHSLSVCSLAILTAIKLGYSRESLHDIGVGCLLHDIGLQYLTISYQNEDVATMSRAEIAEFKKHPVYAYSALRNEEWLSDTAKAMILYHHERLDGSGYPLHATQISEPVQILTVCDTFDEMICGISCKKIKVYEAIEYLKTFKNVKYSGKIVDAFFQFTAVYPVGSQVLTGDGETGIVVRQNREFPDRPVLRIIKDKNGRDVTEEKILDLILVQNVFIEKAID
;
A
#
# COMPACT_ATOMS: atom_id res chain seq x y z
N MET A 1 15.30 9.28 9.96
CA MET A 1 16.41 8.57 10.67
C MET A 1 17.69 9.35 10.43
N LYS A 2 18.47 9.67 11.46
CA LYS A 2 19.67 10.49 11.38
C LYS A 2 20.85 9.75 12.01
N ILE A 3 22.02 9.80 11.35
CA ILE A 3 23.27 9.31 11.96
C ILE A 3 23.85 10.43 12.83
N VAL A 4 24.08 10.13 14.10
CA VAL A 4 24.65 11.09 15.06
C VAL A 4 25.88 10.49 15.71
N SER A 5 26.89 11.31 15.94
CA SER A 5 28.05 10.91 16.74
C SER A 5 27.61 10.64 18.18
N VAL A 6 28.12 9.58 18.80
CA VAL A 6 27.84 9.28 20.22
C VAL A 6 28.22 10.45 21.12
N ASN A 7 29.16 11.30 20.72
CA ASN A 7 29.58 12.49 21.47
C ASN A 7 28.57 13.65 21.42
N GLU A 8 27.66 13.64 20.45
CA GLU A 8 26.63 14.66 20.25
C GLU A 8 25.28 14.30 20.89
N LEU A 9 25.17 13.08 21.42
CA LEU A 9 23.95 12.61 22.09
C LEU A 9 23.72 13.35 23.40
N LYS A 10 22.46 13.71 23.67
CA LYS A 10 22.01 14.45 24.86
C LYS A 10 21.30 13.55 25.88
N GLY A 11 20.91 12.32 25.50
CA GLY A 11 20.25 11.35 26.38
C GLY A 11 18.73 11.33 26.30
N ASN A 12 18.15 12.03 25.33
CA ASN A 12 16.71 12.03 25.04
C ASN A 12 16.38 11.42 23.66
N GLU A 13 17.40 11.10 22.86
CA GLU A 13 17.22 10.54 21.54
C GLU A 13 16.68 9.11 21.60
N ILE A 14 15.93 8.73 20.55
CA ILE A 14 15.40 7.38 20.37
C ILE A 14 16.25 6.65 19.33
N ALA A 15 16.71 5.45 19.65
CA ALA A 15 17.43 4.60 18.70
C ALA A 15 16.53 4.24 17.51
N ALA A 16 16.98 4.51 16.29
CA ALA A 16 16.24 4.17 15.07
C ALA A 16 16.53 2.74 14.59
N GLN A 17 17.63 2.14 15.03
CA GLN A 17 18.03 0.76 14.76
C GLN A 17 18.58 0.14 16.03
N ASP A 18 18.64 -1.21 16.06
CA ASP A 18 19.31 -1.93 17.13
C ASP A 18 20.77 -1.52 17.22
N ILE A 19 21.22 -1.18 18.42
CA ILE A 19 22.62 -0.85 18.69
C ILE A 19 23.30 -2.12 19.19
N LEU A 20 24.24 -2.62 18.40
CA LEU A 20 24.96 -3.85 18.65
C LEU A 20 26.45 -3.59 18.91
N THR A 21 27.08 -4.45 19.65
CA THR A 21 28.56 -4.52 19.74
C THR A 21 29.17 -5.09 18.47
N SER A 22 30.49 -5.00 18.32
CA SER A 22 31.23 -5.68 17.22
C SER A 22 30.99 -7.21 17.16
N ASP A 23 30.62 -7.81 18.29
CA ASP A 23 30.33 -9.25 18.43
C ASP A 23 28.82 -9.54 18.32
N TYR A 24 28.03 -8.59 17.76
CA TYR A 24 26.56 -8.71 17.56
C TYR A 24 25.74 -8.85 18.86
N GLN A 25 26.30 -8.49 20.03
CA GLN A 25 25.50 -8.45 21.25
C GLN A 25 24.65 -7.17 21.30
N MET A 26 23.38 -7.31 21.62
CA MET A 26 22.45 -6.17 21.71
C MET A 26 22.72 -5.32 22.93
N ILE A 27 22.95 -4.03 22.72
CA ILE A 27 23.10 -3.02 23.77
C ILE A 27 21.77 -2.29 24.03
N LEU A 28 21.10 -1.90 22.95
CA LEU A 28 19.83 -1.19 23.02
C LEU A 28 19.02 -1.50 21.73
N PRO A 29 17.77 -1.97 21.86
CA PRO A 29 16.93 -2.23 20.69
C PRO A 29 16.40 -0.92 20.06
N ALA A 30 16.02 -1.01 18.79
CA ALA A 30 15.34 0.06 18.08
C ALA A 30 14.08 0.51 18.84
N GLY A 31 13.75 1.80 18.76
CA GLY A 31 12.61 2.39 19.47
C GLY A 31 12.86 2.77 20.92
N PHE A 32 13.96 2.37 21.53
CA PHE A 32 14.27 2.72 22.93
C PHE A 32 15.05 4.02 23.04
N GLN A 33 14.80 4.75 24.14
CA GLN A 33 15.50 5.99 24.45
C GLN A 33 16.96 5.73 24.83
N ILE A 34 17.88 6.43 24.18
CA ILE A 34 19.32 6.43 24.52
C ILE A 34 19.55 7.35 25.71
N LYS A 35 19.33 6.82 26.92
CA LYS A 35 19.54 7.59 28.16
C LYS A 35 21.04 7.90 28.36
N VAL A 36 21.35 8.97 29.10
CA VAL A 36 22.73 9.41 29.39
C VAL A 36 23.64 8.25 29.84
N LYS A 37 23.15 7.36 30.71
CA LYS A 37 23.88 6.17 31.16
C LYS A 37 24.30 5.21 30.07
N TYR A 38 23.59 5.19 28.93
CA TYR A 38 23.96 4.36 27.78
C TYR A 38 25.02 5.05 26.92
N ILE A 39 25.07 6.38 26.88
CA ILE A 39 26.05 7.13 26.10
C ILE A 39 27.48 6.79 26.54
N ASP A 40 27.73 6.76 27.84
CA ASP A 40 29.05 6.39 28.39
C ASP A 40 29.42 4.93 28.08
N LYS A 41 28.42 4.04 28.11
CA LYS A 41 28.63 2.65 27.72
C LYS A 41 28.93 2.50 26.24
N LEU A 42 28.23 3.23 25.36
CA LEU A 42 28.48 3.25 23.89
C LEU A 42 29.91 3.72 23.59
N ARG A 43 30.35 4.79 24.29
CA ARG A 43 31.74 5.29 24.18
C ARG A 43 32.76 4.24 24.61
N SER A 44 32.53 3.59 25.76
CA SER A 44 33.44 2.56 26.29
C SER A 44 33.58 1.32 25.37
N LEU A 45 32.54 1.05 24.57
CA LEU A 45 32.50 -0.04 23.60
C LEU A 45 33.01 0.38 22.21
N GLY A 46 33.50 1.62 22.05
CA GLY A 46 34.09 2.11 20.80
C GLY A 46 33.06 2.43 19.71
N ILE A 47 31.76 2.53 20.04
CA ILE A 47 30.72 2.89 19.11
C ILE A 47 30.78 4.40 18.84
N ALA A 48 31.20 4.76 17.65
CA ALA A 48 31.40 6.17 17.28
C ALA A 48 30.14 6.88 16.81
N LYS A 49 29.20 6.16 16.18
CA LYS A 49 27.98 6.70 15.59
C LYS A 49 26.80 5.76 15.83
N VAL A 50 25.62 6.33 15.98
CA VAL A 50 24.36 5.59 16.12
C VAL A 50 23.28 6.22 15.23
N TYR A 51 22.29 5.42 14.86
CA TYR A 51 21.11 5.89 14.15
C TYR A 51 20.07 6.30 15.20
N ILE A 52 19.60 7.53 15.13
CA ILE A 52 18.52 8.03 15.98
C ILE A 52 17.27 8.36 15.16
N LYS A 53 16.10 8.27 15.80
CA LYS A 53 14.89 8.88 15.23
C LYS A 53 15.07 10.40 15.26
N ASP A 54 14.82 11.01 14.11
CA ASP A 54 14.94 12.47 13.98
C ASP A 54 13.62 13.09 14.48
N GLU A 55 13.63 13.65 15.69
CA GLU A 55 12.44 14.32 16.26
C GLU A 55 12.12 15.64 15.52
N SER A 56 13.04 16.19 14.74
CA SER A 56 12.81 17.39 13.92
C SER A 56 12.08 17.11 12.61
N SER A 57 11.91 15.84 12.23
CA SER A 57 11.08 15.40 11.14
C SER A 57 9.96 14.51 11.67
N GLN A 58 8.90 15.08 12.19
CA GLN A 58 7.63 14.38 12.27
C GLN A 58 7.23 14.06 10.83
N GLN A 59 7.61 12.87 10.39
CA GLN A 59 7.06 12.27 9.19
C GLN A 59 5.63 11.86 9.60
N GLU A 60 4.66 12.65 9.21
CA GLU A 60 3.25 12.37 9.46
C GLU A 60 2.73 11.45 8.37
N GLU A 61 3.05 10.17 8.50
CA GLU A 61 2.50 9.15 7.63
C GLU A 61 1.08 8.83 8.03
N ILE A 62 0.17 8.84 7.04
CA ILE A 62 -1.25 8.54 7.25
C ILE A 62 -1.55 7.21 6.55
N SER A 63 -1.67 6.13 7.33
CA SER A 63 -2.08 4.80 6.85
C SER A 63 -3.60 4.68 6.84
N ILE A 64 -4.16 3.85 5.93
CA ILE A 64 -5.61 3.60 5.84
C ILE A 64 -6.09 2.83 7.08
N LEU A 65 -5.35 1.80 7.49
CA LEU A 65 -5.59 1.05 8.71
C LEU A 65 -4.43 1.28 9.69
N LYS A 66 -4.71 1.21 10.98
CA LYS A 66 -3.67 1.19 12.01
C LYS A 66 -2.86 -0.10 11.91
N GLU A 67 -1.57 -0.04 12.17
CA GLU A 67 -0.63 -1.16 11.98
C GLU A 67 -1.03 -2.43 12.76
N ASP A 68 -1.45 -2.28 14.00
CA ASP A 68 -1.90 -3.39 14.85
C ASP A 68 -3.19 -4.04 14.34
N VAL A 69 -4.12 -3.24 13.83
CA VAL A 69 -5.37 -3.68 13.20
C VAL A 69 -5.06 -4.42 11.90
N GLU A 70 -4.21 -3.86 11.06
CA GLU A 70 -3.81 -4.46 9.78
C GLU A 70 -3.16 -5.83 9.98
N VAL A 71 -2.22 -5.96 10.91
CA VAL A 71 -1.56 -7.23 11.24
C VAL A 71 -2.57 -8.27 11.72
N SER A 72 -3.46 -7.91 12.64
CA SER A 72 -4.48 -8.82 13.17
C SER A 72 -5.45 -9.30 12.08
N MET A 73 -5.90 -8.39 11.22
CA MET A 73 -6.81 -8.73 10.10
C MET A 73 -6.12 -9.61 9.07
N LYS A 74 -4.87 -9.32 8.72
CA LYS A 74 -4.07 -10.16 7.81
C LYS A 74 -3.94 -11.59 8.30
N GLU A 75 -3.61 -11.77 9.59
CA GLU A 75 -3.52 -13.11 10.20
C GLU A 75 -4.87 -13.86 10.11
N LYS A 76 -5.99 -13.18 10.37
CA LYS A 76 -7.34 -13.74 10.24
C LYS A 76 -7.64 -14.17 8.80
N VAL A 77 -7.39 -13.29 7.82
CA VAL A 77 -7.59 -13.59 6.39
C VAL A 77 -6.78 -14.82 5.98
N LYS A 78 -5.49 -14.83 6.35
CA LYS A 78 -4.59 -15.94 6.07
C LYS A 78 -5.10 -17.25 6.66
N GLU A 79 -5.45 -17.27 7.95
CA GLU A 79 -5.93 -18.47 8.63
C GLU A 79 -7.18 -19.05 7.95
N VAL A 80 -8.14 -18.19 7.61
CA VAL A 80 -9.39 -18.60 6.97
C VAL A 80 -9.16 -19.15 5.57
N LEU A 81 -8.39 -18.43 4.74
CA LEU A 81 -8.14 -18.83 3.35
C LEU A 81 -7.29 -20.11 3.25
N GLU A 82 -6.24 -20.25 4.08
CA GLU A 82 -5.43 -21.47 4.12
C GLU A 82 -6.25 -22.69 4.57
N LYS A 83 -7.08 -22.55 5.59
CA LYS A 83 -7.96 -23.64 6.05
C LYS A 83 -8.95 -24.08 4.97
N HIS A 84 -9.53 -23.15 4.23
CA HIS A 84 -10.46 -23.45 3.14
C HIS A 84 -9.81 -24.31 2.05
N THR A 85 -8.59 -23.97 1.65
CA THR A 85 -7.84 -24.69 0.62
C THR A 85 -7.63 -26.17 0.96
N TYR A 86 -7.39 -26.46 2.24
CA TYR A 86 -7.12 -27.84 2.69
C TYR A 86 -8.37 -28.64 3.07
N ARG A 87 -9.50 -27.99 3.44
CA ARG A 87 -10.64 -28.68 4.07
C ARG A 87 -12.03 -28.29 3.56
N HIS A 88 -12.17 -27.39 2.59
CA HIS A 88 -13.48 -26.79 2.19
C HIS A 88 -14.29 -26.36 3.43
N ASN A 89 -13.78 -25.38 4.16
CA ASN A 89 -14.24 -25.01 5.47
C ASN A 89 -15.41 -24.01 5.39
N GLU A 90 -16.39 -24.16 6.28
CA GLU A 90 -17.51 -23.22 6.49
C GLU A 90 -17.04 -21.85 7.06
N GLU A 91 -15.76 -21.75 7.49
CA GLU A 91 -15.21 -20.54 8.09
C GLU A 91 -15.02 -19.37 7.11
N LEU A 92 -15.12 -19.58 5.78
CA LEU A 92 -15.04 -18.46 4.82
C LEU A 92 -16.07 -17.36 5.10
N ALA A 93 -17.26 -17.72 5.59
CA ALA A 93 -18.27 -16.75 5.98
C ALA A 93 -17.82 -15.81 7.10
N SER A 94 -16.79 -16.18 7.88
CA SER A 94 -16.22 -15.30 8.90
C SER A 94 -15.46 -14.09 8.32
N LEU A 95 -15.13 -14.10 7.02
CA LEU A 95 -14.57 -12.94 6.33
C LEU A 95 -15.59 -11.78 6.20
N ASN A 96 -16.90 -12.06 6.35
CA ASN A 96 -17.91 -11.00 6.52
C ASN A 96 -17.57 -10.09 7.71
N GLU A 97 -17.20 -10.68 8.86
CA GLU A 97 -16.79 -9.92 10.05
C GLU A 97 -15.49 -9.11 9.79
N THR A 98 -14.57 -9.66 9.03
CA THR A 98 -13.33 -8.94 8.66
C THR A 98 -13.63 -7.76 7.75
N ALA A 99 -14.52 -7.93 6.75
CA ALA A 99 -14.95 -6.82 5.89
C ALA A 99 -15.66 -5.72 6.70
N ASP A 100 -16.58 -6.09 7.61
CA ASP A 100 -17.27 -5.13 8.49
C ASP A 100 -16.30 -4.40 9.42
N HIS A 101 -15.25 -5.07 9.89
CA HIS A 101 -14.23 -4.45 10.73
C HIS A 101 -13.40 -3.43 9.92
N VAL A 102 -12.96 -3.78 8.71
CA VAL A 102 -12.27 -2.83 7.80
C VAL A 102 -13.16 -1.61 7.52
N ILE A 103 -14.45 -1.82 7.21
CA ILE A 103 -15.40 -0.73 6.97
C ILE A 103 -15.50 0.18 8.19
N THR A 104 -15.61 -0.41 9.39
CA THR A 104 -15.77 0.32 10.64
C THR A 104 -14.53 1.16 10.93
N GLU A 105 -13.33 0.58 10.85
CA GLU A 105 -12.06 1.29 11.07
C GLU A 105 -11.89 2.48 10.12
N ILE A 106 -12.25 2.30 8.83
CA ILE A 106 -12.15 3.37 7.85
C ILE A 106 -13.27 4.41 8.04
N ALA A 107 -14.51 3.99 8.30
CA ALA A 107 -15.66 4.90 8.39
C ALA A 107 -15.70 5.70 9.70
N GLU A 108 -15.09 5.20 10.77
CA GLU A 108 -14.97 5.89 12.07
C GLU A 108 -13.77 6.86 12.11
N GLU A 109 -12.91 6.84 11.09
CA GLU A 109 -11.77 7.75 11.00
C GLU A 109 -12.24 9.19 10.78
N ASP A 110 -11.81 10.09 11.66
CA ASP A 110 -12.11 11.52 11.54
C ASP A 110 -11.59 12.07 10.21
N GLU A 111 -12.45 12.83 9.51
CA GLU A 111 -12.09 13.51 8.26
C GLU A 111 -11.61 12.56 7.14
N VAL A 112 -12.10 11.30 7.14
CA VAL A 112 -11.73 10.27 6.13
C VAL A 112 -11.84 10.79 4.68
N MET A 113 -12.80 11.67 4.42
CA MET A 113 -13.03 12.24 3.09
C MET A 113 -12.00 13.28 2.66
N GLU A 114 -11.22 13.84 3.59
CA GLU A 114 -10.24 14.91 3.34
C GLU A 114 -8.79 14.41 3.41
N LYS A 115 -8.56 13.23 4.01
CA LYS A 115 -7.21 12.69 4.18
C LYS A 115 -6.62 12.18 2.87
N VAL A 116 -5.31 12.32 2.75
CA VAL A 116 -4.48 11.68 1.73
C VAL A 116 -3.63 10.64 2.42
N TYR A 117 -3.79 9.39 2.01
CA TYR A 117 -3.16 8.24 2.64
C TYR A 117 -1.86 7.83 1.94
N ASP A 118 -0.86 7.48 2.72
CA ASP A 118 0.40 6.93 2.25
C ASP A 118 0.25 5.42 2.01
N VAL A 119 0.16 5.02 0.75
CA VAL A 119 0.14 3.60 0.39
C VAL A 119 1.58 3.15 0.16
N LYS A 120 2.06 2.28 1.02
CA LYS A 120 3.44 1.79 0.96
C LYS A 120 3.57 0.63 -0.03
N GLN A 121 4.77 0.51 -0.59
CA GLN A 121 5.20 -0.72 -1.23
C GLN A 121 5.35 -1.82 -0.18
N ARG A 122 4.65 -2.95 -0.40
CA ARG A 122 4.59 -4.09 0.52
C ARG A 122 5.33 -5.30 -0.06
N SER A 123 5.23 -6.42 0.63
CA SER A 123 5.70 -7.72 0.16
C SER A 123 4.76 -8.31 -0.90
N THR A 124 5.16 -9.42 -1.51
CA THR A 124 4.33 -10.20 -2.44
C THR A 124 3.39 -11.18 -1.71
N ASP A 125 3.04 -10.90 -0.46
CA ASP A 125 2.13 -11.71 0.36
C ASP A 125 0.68 -11.49 -0.12
N ILE A 126 0.05 -12.52 -0.66
CA ILE A 126 -1.32 -12.46 -1.21
C ILE A 126 -2.39 -12.12 -0.18
N PHE A 127 -2.18 -12.43 1.10
CA PHE A 127 -3.14 -12.12 2.16
C PHE A 127 -3.06 -10.64 2.55
N GLU A 128 -1.84 -10.09 2.57
CA GLU A 128 -1.61 -8.66 2.74
C GLU A 128 -2.17 -7.86 1.56
N HIS A 129 -1.98 -8.37 0.33
CA HIS A 129 -2.56 -7.82 -0.88
C HIS A 129 -4.10 -7.77 -0.80
N SER A 130 -4.76 -8.89 -0.50
CA SER A 130 -6.23 -8.93 -0.40
C SER A 130 -6.78 -7.94 0.62
N LEU A 131 -6.11 -7.76 1.77
CA LEU A 131 -6.51 -6.77 2.78
C LEU A 131 -6.26 -5.34 2.32
N SER A 132 -5.12 -5.08 1.65
CA SER A 132 -4.80 -3.77 1.07
C SER A 132 -5.82 -3.37 0.02
N VAL A 133 -6.11 -4.26 -0.93
CA VAL A 133 -7.12 -4.04 -1.98
C VAL A 133 -8.49 -3.81 -1.37
N CYS A 134 -8.87 -4.57 -0.32
CA CYS A 134 -10.12 -4.35 0.41
C CYS A 134 -10.17 -2.93 0.99
N SER A 135 -9.13 -2.48 1.67
CA SER A 135 -9.07 -1.15 2.30
C SER A 135 -9.15 -0.02 1.27
N LEU A 136 -8.41 -0.14 0.15
CA LEU A 136 -8.43 0.81 -0.96
C LEU A 136 -9.81 0.86 -1.65
N ALA A 137 -10.43 -0.30 -1.86
CA ALA A 137 -11.75 -0.40 -2.49
C ALA A 137 -12.86 0.18 -1.61
N ILE A 138 -12.84 -0.12 -0.29
CA ILE A 138 -13.78 0.47 0.67
C ILE A 138 -13.66 1.99 0.69
N LEU A 139 -12.43 2.52 0.78
CA LEU A 139 -12.22 3.97 0.77
C LEU A 139 -12.66 4.60 -0.55
N THR A 140 -12.37 3.97 -1.69
CA THR A 140 -12.85 4.40 -3.00
C THR A 140 -14.38 4.43 -3.06
N ALA A 141 -15.04 3.38 -2.56
CA ALA A 141 -16.49 3.27 -2.55
C ALA A 141 -17.15 4.29 -1.60
N ILE A 142 -16.54 4.60 -0.45
CA ILE A 142 -16.97 5.70 0.44
C ILE A 142 -16.90 7.03 -0.30
N LYS A 143 -15.81 7.33 -1.00
CA LYS A 143 -15.65 8.54 -1.83
C LYS A 143 -16.72 8.63 -2.93
N LEU A 144 -17.18 7.50 -3.45
CA LEU A 144 -18.24 7.42 -4.45
C LEU A 144 -19.66 7.45 -3.85
N GLY A 145 -19.81 7.46 -2.51
CA GLY A 145 -21.09 7.57 -1.82
C GLY A 145 -21.88 6.25 -1.71
N TYR A 146 -21.19 5.12 -1.69
CA TYR A 146 -21.82 3.79 -1.51
C TYR A 146 -22.42 3.61 -0.11
N SER A 147 -23.52 2.87 -0.03
CA SER A 147 -24.16 2.50 1.24
C SER A 147 -23.33 1.46 1.99
N ARG A 148 -23.52 1.35 3.33
CA ARG A 148 -22.81 0.36 4.16
C ARG A 148 -23.03 -1.07 3.66
N GLU A 149 -24.23 -1.42 3.21
CA GLU A 149 -24.53 -2.74 2.64
C GLU A 149 -23.69 -3.02 1.38
N SER A 150 -23.59 -2.04 0.49
CA SER A 150 -22.76 -2.17 -0.72
C SER A 150 -21.26 -2.20 -0.39
N LEU A 151 -20.81 -1.47 0.65
CA LEU A 151 -19.43 -1.54 1.14
C LEU A 151 -19.08 -2.94 1.64
N HIS A 152 -20.02 -3.60 2.34
CA HIS A 152 -19.86 -4.98 2.82
C HIS A 152 -19.64 -5.95 1.66
N ASP A 153 -20.50 -5.92 0.64
CA ASP A 153 -20.37 -6.77 -0.55
C ASP A 153 -19.02 -6.55 -1.27
N ILE A 154 -18.60 -5.27 -1.39
CA ILE A 154 -17.32 -4.91 -1.99
C ILE A 154 -16.15 -5.45 -1.15
N GLY A 155 -16.19 -5.27 0.18
CA GLY A 155 -15.15 -5.74 1.08
C GLY A 155 -14.96 -7.26 1.01
N VAL A 156 -16.05 -8.01 1.08
CA VAL A 156 -16.03 -9.48 0.98
C VAL A 156 -15.49 -9.93 -0.39
N GLY A 157 -15.95 -9.28 -1.48
CA GLY A 157 -15.46 -9.54 -2.82
C GLY A 157 -13.95 -9.34 -2.96
N CYS A 158 -13.43 -8.26 -2.37
CA CYS A 158 -11.99 -7.96 -2.35
C CYS A 158 -11.19 -8.97 -1.54
N LEU A 159 -11.67 -9.39 -0.37
CA LEU A 159 -10.95 -10.38 0.46
C LEU A 159 -10.85 -11.75 -0.20
N LEU A 160 -11.76 -12.09 -1.12
CA LEU A 160 -11.86 -13.40 -1.75
C LEU A 160 -11.41 -13.43 -3.21
N HIS A 161 -11.14 -12.27 -3.85
CA HIS A 161 -10.94 -12.21 -5.31
C HIS A 161 -9.86 -13.16 -5.82
N ASP A 162 -8.79 -13.29 -5.07
CA ASP A 162 -7.58 -14.04 -5.43
C ASP A 162 -7.49 -15.45 -4.80
N ILE A 163 -8.55 -15.94 -4.13
CA ILE A 163 -8.53 -17.30 -3.55
C ILE A 163 -8.21 -18.37 -4.60
N GLY A 164 -8.53 -18.11 -5.87
CA GLY A 164 -8.26 -19.01 -6.98
C GLY A 164 -6.78 -19.23 -7.29
N LEU A 165 -5.89 -18.34 -6.87
CA LEU A 165 -4.45 -18.49 -6.98
C LEU A 165 -3.93 -19.73 -6.24
N GLN A 166 -4.62 -20.14 -5.17
CA GLN A 166 -4.28 -21.33 -4.39
C GLN A 166 -4.55 -22.65 -5.13
N TYR A 167 -5.34 -22.63 -6.20
CA TYR A 167 -5.64 -23.79 -7.03
C TYR A 167 -4.74 -23.92 -8.27
N LEU A 168 -3.84 -22.96 -8.48
CA LEU A 168 -2.89 -23.00 -9.60
C LEU A 168 -1.86 -24.11 -9.42
N THR A 169 -1.51 -24.76 -10.52
CA THR A 169 -0.48 -25.81 -10.55
C THR A 169 0.89 -25.31 -10.97
N ILE A 170 0.99 -24.00 -11.27
CA ILE A 170 2.22 -23.32 -11.66
C ILE A 170 2.81 -22.51 -10.52
N SER A 171 4.10 -22.25 -10.54
CA SER A 171 4.73 -21.25 -9.67
C SER A 171 4.44 -19.86 -10.24
N TYR A 172 3.88 -18.96 -9.42
CA TYR A 172 3.58 -17.58 -9.82
C TYR A 172 4.15 -16.57 -8.81
N GLN A 173 4.46 -17.01 -7.60
CA GLN A 173 4.96 -16.13 -6.54
C GLN A 173 6.35 -15.60 -6.90
N ASN A 174 6.53 -14.28 -6.79
CA ASN A 174 7.75 -13.55 -7.14
C ASN A 174 8.15 -13.68 -8.64
N GLU A 175 7.21 -14.04 -9.50
CA GLU A 175 7.42 -14.15 -10.94
C GLU A 175 6.68 -13.02 -11.67
N ASP A 176 7.30 -12.49 -12.71
CA ASP A 176 6.61 -11.60 -13.65
C ASP A 176 5.87 -12.47 -14.69
N VAL A 177 4.55 -12.48 -14.63
CA VAL A 177 3.68 -13.24 -15.53
C VAL A 177 4.00 -12.96 -17.01
N ALA A 178 4.45 -11.75 -17.35
CA ALA A 178 4.85 -11.40 -18.71
C ALA A 178 6.06 -12.20 -19.21
N THR A 179 6.86 -12.78 -18.32
CA THR A 179 8.04 -13.58 -18.66
C THR A 179 7.76 -15.08 -18.71
N MET A 180 6.59 -15.52 -18.30
CA MET A 180 6.15 -16.92 -18.30
C MET A 180 5.91 -17.44 -19.71
N SER A 181 5.91 -18.77 -19.87
CA SER A 181 5.46 -19.41 -21.11
C SER A 181 3.98 -19.13 -21.40
N ARG A 182 3.57 -19.23 -22.65
CA ARG A 182 2.16 -19.06 -23.04
C ARG A 182 1.21 -20.01 -22.29
N ALA A 183 1.66 -21.22 -21.98
CA ALA A 183 0.87 -22.20 -21.24
C ALA A 183 0.69 -21.79 -19.78
N GLU A 184 1.75 -21.31 -19.13
CA GLU A 184 1.69 -20.81 -17.76
C GLU A 184 0.84 -19.54 -17.64
N ILE A 185 0.98 -18.58 -18.58
CA ILE A 185 0.11 -17.40 -18.65
C ILE A 185 -1.36 -17.81 -18.78
N ALA A 186 -1.66 -18.79 -19.65
CA ALA A 186 -3.03 -19.28 -19.83
C ALA A 186 -3.56 -19.99 -18.58
N GLU A 187 -2.72 -20.67 -17.82
CA GLU A 187 -3.08 -21.27 -16.53
C GLU A 187 -3.28 -20.19 -15.47
N PHE A 188 -2.36 -19.25 -15.34
CA PHE A 188 -2.47 -18.12 -14.40
C PHE A 188 -3.81 -17.38 -14.56
N LYS A 189 -4.19 -17.07 -15.79
CA LYS A 189 -5.43 -16.36 -16.12
C LYS A 189 -6.72 -17.11 -15.77
N LYS A 190 -6.64 -18.36 -15.30
CA LYS A 190 -7.81 -19.12 -14.86
C LYS A 190 -8.17 -18.92 -13.39
N HIS A 191 -7.30 -18.27 -12.57
CA HIS A 191 -7.58 -18.13 -11.13
C HIS A 191 -8.94 -17.47 -10.85
N PRO A 192 -9.45 -16.45 -11.61
CA PRO A 192 -10.79 -15.93 -11.33
C PRO A 192 -11.89 -16.98 -11.55
N VAL A 193 -11.71 -17.84 -12.55
CA VAL A 193 -12.65 -18.93 -12.84
C VAL A 193 -12.59 -20.01 -11.75
N TYR A 194 -11.40 -20.31 -11.25
CA TYR A 194 -11.23 -21.27 -10.15
C TYR A 194 -11.86 -20.74 -8.86
N ALA A 195 -11.59 -19.46 -8.51
CA ALA A 195 -12.22 -18.80 -7.38
C ALA A 195 -13.75 -18.81 -7.47
N TYR A 196 -14.29 -18.37 -8.61
CA TYR A 196 -15.73 -18.37 -8.85
C TYR A 196 -16.33 -19.79 -8.79
N SER A 197 -15.67 -20.78 -9.37
CA SER A 197 -16.14 -22.17 -9.36
C SER A 197 -16.21 -22.76 -7.94
N ALA A 198 -15.26 -22.39 -7.09
CA ALA A 198 -15.24 -22.80 -5.68
C ALA A 198 -16.37 -22.14 -4.86
N LEU A 199 -16.71 -20.89 -5.18
CA LEU A 199 -17.55 -20.04 -4.34
C LEU A 199 -18.99 -19.80 -4.88
N ARG A 200 -19.30 -20.16 -6.12
CA ARG A 200 -20.58 -19.83 -6.77
C ARG A 200 -21.82 -20.36 -6.07
N ASN A 201 -21.69 -21.47 -5.33
CA ASN A 201 -22.80 -22.11 -4.64
C ASN A 201 -22.93 -21.66 -3.18
N GLU A 202 -22.06 -20.79 -2.69
CA GLU A 202 -22.12 -20.23 -1.34
C GLU A 202 -23.30 -19.25 -1.24
N GLU A 203 -24.30 -19.60 -0.43
CA GLU A 203 -25.54 -18.81 -0.28
C GLU A 203 -25.32 -17.50 0.48
N TRP A 204 -24.31 -17.46 1.37
CA TRP A 204 -23.95 -16.28 2.15
C TRP A 204 -23.21 -15.21 1.32
N LEU A 205 -22.67 -15.58 0.14
CA LEU A 205 -21.91 -14.69 -0.73
C LEU A 205 -22.84 -14.00 -1.74
N SER A 206 -22.85 -12.68 -1.76
CA SER A 206 -23.70 -11.91 -2.67
C SER A 206 -23.33 -12.09 -4.13
N ASP A 207 -24.28 -11.86 -5.03
CA ASP A 207 -24.03 -11.88 -6.47
C ASP A 207 -23.03 -10.80 -6.89
N THR A 208 -22.99 -9.66 -6.19
CA THR A 208 -22.00 -8.61 -6.37
C THR A 208 -20.58 -9.12 -6.08
N ALA A 209 -20.38 -9.74 -4.92
CA ALA A 209 -19.08 -10.31 -4.55
C ALA A 209 -18.66 -11.44 -5.51
N LYS A 210 -19.58 -12.32 -5.91
CA LYS A 210 -19.33 -13.36 -6.92
C LYS A 210 -18.89 -12.78 -8.28
N ALA A 211 -19.55 -11.69 -8.71
CA ALA A 211 -19.17 -10.99 -9.94
C ALA A 211 -17.79 -10.34 -9.80
N MET A 212 -17.49 -9.73 -8.67
CA MET A 212 -16.17 -9.15 -8.39
C MET A 212 -15.07 -10.21 -8.50
N ILE A 213 -15.24 -11.36 -7.89
CA ILE A 213 -14.30 -12.49 -7.93
C ILE A 213 -14.06 -12.97 -9.37
N LEU A 214 -15.11 -13.07 -10.19
CA LEU A 214 -14.97 -13.60 -11.56
C LEU A 214 -14.35 -12.58 -12.54
N TYR A 215 -14.67 -11.29 -12.37
CA TYR A 215 -14.42 -10.26 -13.39
C TYR A 215 -13.33 -9.25 -13.02
N HIS A 216 -12.60 -9.38 -11.90
CA HIS A 216 -11.66 -8.36 -11.43
C HIS A 216 -10.51 -8.05 -12.41
N HIS A 217 -10.16 -8.99 -13.28
CA HIS A 217 -9.19 -8.76 -14.36
C HIS A 217 -9.78 -8.37 -15.71
N GLU A 218 -11.09 -8.13 -15.79
CA GLU A 218 -11.69 -7.58 -17.00
C GLU A 218 -11.32 -6.10 -17.16
N ARG A 219 -11.37 -5.61 -18.39
CA ARG A 219 -11.05 -4.23 -18.75
C ARG A 219 -12.13 -3.69 -19.69
N LEU A 220 -12.45 -2.40 -19.59
CA LEU A 220 -13.53 -1.76 -20.36
C LEU A 220 -13.33 -1.86 -21.90
N ASP A 221 -12.08 -1.97 -22.34
CA ASP A 221 -11.72 -2.14 -23.75
C ASP A 221 -11.76 -3.62 -24.24
N GLY A 222 -12.12 -4.55 -23.35
CA GLY A 222 -12.15 -5.99 -23.65
C GLY A 222 -10.77 -6.66 -23.70
N SER A 223 -9.70 -5.96 -23.31
CA SER A 223 -8.35 -6.54 -23.23
C SER A 223 -8.13 -7.43 -22.01
N GLY A 224 -9.08 -7.45 -21.07
CA GLY A 224 -9.06 -8.23 -19.85
C GLY A 224 -9.31 -9.71 -20.03
N TYR A 225 -9.51 -10.41 -18.94
CA TYR A 225 -9.83 -11.84 -18.89
C TYR A 225 -10.71 -12.13 -17.64
N PRO A 226 -11.41 -13.27 -17.53
CA PRO A 226 -11.36 -14.45 -18.41
C PRO A 226 -12.32 -14.40 -19.60
N LEU A 227 -13.33 -13.50 -19.62
CA LEU A 227 -14.41 -13.52 -20.61
C LEU A 227 -14.33 -12.40 -21.63
N HIS A 228 -13.37 -11.49 -21.52
CA HIS A 228 -13.22 -10.28 -22.35
C HIS A 228 -14.47 -9.38 -22.31
N ALA A 229 -15.10 -9.30 -21.12
CA ALA A 229 -16.29 -8.52 -20.90
C ALA A 229 -15.98 -7.02 -20.93
N THR A 230 -16.82 -6.24 -21.63
CA THR A 230 -16.71 -4.77 -21.70
C THR A 230 -17.79 -4.07 -20.87
N GLN A 231 -18.88 -4.79 -20.54
CA GLN A 231 -19.91 -4.33 -19.63
C GLN A 231 -19.64 -4.86 -18.24
N ILE A 232 -18.97 -4.06 -17.43
CA ILE A 232 -18.47 -4.42 -16.10
C ILE A 232 -19.20 -3.55 -15.08
N SER A 233 -19.77 -4.17 -14.04
CA SER A 233 -20.46 -3.44 -12.97
C SER A 233 -19.50 -2.52 -12.20
N GLU A 234 -20.01 -1.43 -11.63
CA GLU A 234 -19.16 -0.44 -10.94
C GLU A 234 -18.38 -1.05 -9.75
N PRO A 235 -18.93 -1.95 -8.90
CA PRO A 235 -18.15 -2.64 -7.85
C PRO A 235 -16.96 -3.44 -8.39
N VAL A 236 -17.13 -4.16 -9.50
CA VAL A 236 -16.03 -4.87 -10.16
C VAL A 236 -14.96 -3.90 -10.63
N GLN A 237 -15.35 -2.76 -11.22
CA GLN A 237 -14.41 -1.74 -11.68
C GLN A 237 -13.64 -1.08 -10.53
N ILE A 238 -14.27 -0.92 -9.34
CA ILE A 238 -13.59 -0.45 -8.12
C ILE A 238 -12.49 -1.43 -7.74
N LEU A 239 -12.83 -2.72 -7.63
CA LEU A 239 -11.84 -3.77 -7.35
C LEU A 239 -10.72 -3.76 -8.40
N THR A 240 -11.06 -3.74 -9.69
CA THR A 240 -10.10 -3.75 -10.81
C THR A 240 -9.06 -2.62 -10.71
N VAL A 241 -9.45 -1.41 -10.32
CA VAL A 241 -8.53 -0.27 -10.18
C VAL A 241 -7.63 -0.45 -8.97
N CYS A 242 -8.19 -0.82 -7.81
CA CYS A 242 -7.45 -1.00 -6.56
C CYS A 242 -6.48 -2.17 -6.63
N ASP A 243 -6.92 -3.29 -7.19
CA ASP A 243 -6.15 -4.50 -7.44
C ASP A 243 -4.96 -4.22 -8.38
N THR A 244 -5.21 -3.65 -9.57
CA THR A 244 -4.14 -3.29 -10.50
C THR A 244 -3.09 -2.37 -9.88
N PHE A 245 -3.52 -1.40 -9.07
CA PHE A 245 -2.60 -0.51 -8.37
C PHE A 245 -1.74 -1.28 -7.36
N ASP A 246 -2.37 -2.08 -6.51
CA ASP A 246 -1.66 -2.80 -5.44
C ASP A 246 -0.74 -3.90 -6.00
N GLU A 247 -1.18 -4.66 -7.02
CA GLU A 247 -0.32 -5.62 -7.75
C GLU A 247 0.97 -4.96 -8.23
N MET A 248 0.87 -3.78 -8.86
CA MET A 248 2.03 -3.06 -9.40
C MET A 248 3.01 -2.60 -8.31
N ILE A 249 2.52 -2.07 -7.20
CA ILE A 249 3.40 -1.56 -6.14
C ILE A 249 3.95 -2.65 -5.23
N CYS A 250 3.29 -3.82 -5.15
CA CYS A 250 3.75 -4.98 -4.41
C CYS A 250 4.62 -5.91 -5.26
N GLY A 251 4.43 -5.93 -6.58
CA GLY A 251 5.10 -6.83 -7.51
C GLY A 251 4.47 -8.23 -7.50
N ILE A 252 3.15 -8.31 -7.30
CA ILE A 252 2.38 -9.55 -7.46
C ILE A 252 2.09 -9.69 -8.93
N SER A 253 2.39 -10.85 -9.51
CA SER A 253 2.19 -11.16 -10.93
C SER A 253 2.90 -10.25 -11.95
N CYS A 254 3.56 -9.20 -11.54
CA CYS A 254 4.27 -8.26 -12.39
C CYS A 254 5.53 -7.70 -11.72
N LYS A 255 6.38 -7.04 -12.52
CA LYS A 255 7.53 -6.32 -11.96
C LYS A 255 7.06 -5.19 -11.05
N LYS A 256 7.59 -5.17 -9.82
CA LYS A 256 7.35 -4.11 -8.84
C LYS A 256 7.77 -2.74 -9.38
N ILE A 257 6.88 -1.76 -9.28
CA ILE A 257 7.13 -0.37 -9.65
C ILE A 257 6.83 0.58 -8.48
N LYS A 258 7.16 1.84 -8.63
CA LYS A 258 6.92 2.86 -7.61
C LYS A 258 5.46 3.34 -7.65
N VAL A 259 5.00 3.86 -6.51
CA VAL A 259 3.61 4.35 -6.36
C VAL A 259 3.25 5.36 -7.45
N TYR A 260 4.10 6.35 -7.72
CA TYR A 260 3.83 7.35 -8.74
C TYR A 260 3.74 6.76 -10.15
N GLU A 261 4.50 5.70 -10.47
CA GLU A 261 4.45 5.02 -11.76
C GLU A 261 3.14 4.24 -11.94
N ALA A 262 2.66 3.58 -10.87
CA ALA A 262 1.36 2.90 -10.87
C ALA A 262 0.20 3.91 -11.06
N ILE A 263 0.30 5.06 -10.41
CA ILE A 263 -0.64 6.17 -10.58
C ILE A 263 -0.66 6.67 -12.03
N GLU A 264 0.50 6.93 -12.62
CA GLU A 264 0.60 7.38 -14.01
C GLU A 264 0.07 6.32 -15.00
N TYR A 265 0.28 5.03 -14.72
CA TYR A 265 -0.30 3.94 -15.50
C TYR A 265 -1.83 4.01 -15.48
N LEU A 266 -2.46 4.09 -14.31
CA LEU A 266 -3.92 4.19 -14.19
C LEU A 266 -4.48 5.43 -14.87
N LYS A 267 -3.81 6.59 -14.75
CA LYS A 267 -4.18 7.84 -15.43
C LYS A 267 -4.08 7.70 -16.95
N THR A 268 -3.04 7.06 -17.46
CA THR A 268 -2.82 6.85 -18.90
C THR A 268 -3.96 6.03 -19.53
N PHE A 269 -4.45 5.02 -18.82
CA PHE A 269 -5.52 4.15 -19.30
C PHE A 269 -6.92 4.51 -18.81
N LYS A 270 -7.06 5.68 -18.17
CA LYS A 270 -8.33 6.24 -17.76
C LYS A 270 -9.28 6.39 -18.95
N ASN A 271 -10.55 5.98 -18.79
CA ASN A 271 -11.59 5.94 -19.83
C ASN A 271 -11.26 5.02 -21.04
N VAL A 272 -10.21 4.22 -20.96
CA VAL A 272 -9.90 3.18 -21.94
C VAL A 272 -10.06 1.81 -21.29
N LYS A 273 -9.22 1.49 -20.33
CA LYS A 273 -9.26 0.23 -19.56
C LYS A 273 -10.04 0.36 -18.25
N TYR A 274 -10.02 1.53 -17.65
CA TYR A 274 -10.56 1.82 -16.31
C TYR A 274 -11.56 2.96 -16.33
N SER A 275 -12.58 2.89 -15.48
CA SER A 275 -13.56 3.98 -15.31
C SER A 275 -12.88 5.25 -14.81
N GLY A 276 -13.07 6.35 -15.57
CA GLY A 276 -12.53 7.64 -15.18
C GLY A 276 -13.04 8.13 -13.84
N LYS A 277 -14.33 7.89 -13.55
CA LYS A 277 -14.98 8.24 -12.27
C LYS A 277 -14.29 7.55 -11.08
N ILE A 278 -13.98 6.25 -11.23
CA ILE A 278 -13.35 5.45 -10.17
C ILE A 278 -11.89 5.85 -10.01
N VAL A 279 -11.15 5.99 -11.11
CA VAL A 279 -9.75 6.44 -11.10
C VAL A 279 -9.63 7.81 -10.41
N ASP A 280 -10.53 8.75 -10.72
CA ASP A 280 -10.53 10.07 -10.08
C ASP A 280 -10.83 10.00 -8.57
N ALA A 281 -11.81 9.17 -8.17
CA ALA A 281 -12.12 8.97 -6.75
C ALA A 281 -10.93 8.36 -5.99
N PHE A 282 -10.27 7.36 -6.59
CA PHE A 282 -9.08 6.71 -6.03
C PHE A 282 -7.92 7.71 -5.82
N PHE A 283 -7.69 8.64 -6.76
CA PHE A 283 -6.62 9.62 -6.64
C PHE A 283 -6.87 10.74 -5.64
N GLN A 284 -8.12 10.96 -5.23
CA GLN A 284 -8.40 11.99 -4.24
C GLN A 284 -7.76 11.71 -2.87
N PHE A 285 -7.50 10.45 -2.56
CA PHE A 285 -6.98 10.05 -1.25
C PHE A 285 -5.63 9.32 -1.28
N THR A 286 -5.13 8.97 -2.47
CA THR A 286 -3.88 8.20 -2.58
C THR A 286 -2.71 9.14 -2.83
N ALA A 287 -1.75 9.18 -1.91
CA ALA A 287 -0.53 9.97 -2.04
C ALA A 287 0.26 9.55 -3.28
N VAL A 288 0.55 10.50 -4.17
CA VAL A 288 1.38 10.24 -5.36
C VAL A 288 2.82 9.95 -4.97
N TYR A 289 3.30 10.66 -3.95
CA TYR A 289 4.63 10.52 -3.39
C TYR A 289 4.50 10.24 -1.89
N PRO A 290 4.57 8.98 -1.45
CA PRO A 290 4.45 8.64 -0.03
C PRO A 290 5.49 9.32 0.84
N VAL A 291 5.18 9.48 2.13
CA VAL A 291 6.11 10.02 3.11
C VAL A 291 7.40 9.20 3.13
N GLY A 292 8.55 9.87 3.13
CA GLY A 292 9.87 9.26 3.01
C GLY A 292 10.42 9.20 1.59
N SER A 293 9.58 9.34 0.56
CA SER A 293 10.05 9.33 -0.85
C SER A 293 11.04 10.47 -1.11
N GLN A 294 12.11 10.17 -1.81
CA GLN A 294 13.01 11.18 -2.33
C GLN A 294 12.55 11.64 -3.71
N VAL A 295 12.48 12.93 -3.90
CA VAL A 295 11.96 13.55 -5.12
C VAL A 295 12.90 14.64 -5.66
N LEU A 296 12.91 14.76 -6.99
CA LEU A 296 13.55 15.88 -7.69
C LEU A 296 12.48 16.92 -8.02
N THR A 297 12.71 18.17 -7.64
CA THR A 297 11.81 19.28 -8.02
C THR A 297 12.18 19.84 -9.40
N GLY A 298 11.25 20.52 -10.05
CA GLY A 298 11.47 21.21 -11.32
C GLY A 298 12.56 22.29 -11.26
N ASP A 299 12.86 22.79 -10.07
CA ASP A 299 13.98 23.73 -9.84
C ASP A 299 15.34 23.02 -9.67
N GLY A 300 15.37 21.70 -9.72
CA GLY A 300 16.59 20.87 -9.61
C GLY A 300 17.01 20.58 -8.17
N GLU A 301 16.21 20.89 -7.16
CA GLU A 301 16.47 20.56 -5.76
C GLU A 301 16.01 19.14 -5.43
N THR A 302 16.72 18.43 -4.56
CA THR A 302 16.28 17.14 -4.02
C THR A 302 15.62 17.33 -2.68
N GLY A 303 14.41 16.80 -2.52
CA GLY A 303 13.66 16.83 -1.29
C GLY A 303 13.23 15.43 -0.82
N ILE A 304 12.89 15.32 0.46
CA ILE A 304 12.21 14.16 1.04
C ILE A 304 10.79 14.61 1.40
N VAL A 305 9.79 13.82 1.02
CA VAL A 305 8.40 14.03 1.44
C VAL A 305 8.32 13.80 2.95
N VAL A 306 7.86 14.79 3.69
CA VAL A 306 7.75 14.73 5.17
C VAL A 306 6.29 14.70 5.64
N ARG A 307 5.36 15.18 4.84
CA ARG A 307 3.93 15.23 5.17
C ARG A 307 3.09 15.36 3.91
N GLN A 308 1.89 14.76 3.92
CA GLN A 308 0.87 14.96 2.88
C GLN A 308 0.07 16.24 3.15
N ASN A 309 -0.47 16.83 2.09
CA ASN A 309 -1.43 17.91 2.18
C ASN A 309 -2.85 17.37 1.89
N ARG A 310 -3.83 17.82 2.69
CA ARG A 310 -5.23 17.44 2.52
C ARG A 310 -5.72 17.81 1.11
N GLU A 311 -6.48 16.93 0.48
CA GLU A 311 -7.09 17.12 -0.85
C GLU A 311 -6.08 17.34 -2.02
N PHE A 312 -4.77 17.33 -1.75
CA PHE A 312 -3.74 17.56 -2.77
C PHE A 312 -2.68 16.46 -2.77
N PRO A 313 -3.02 15.24 -3.25
CA PRO A 313 -2.14 14.07 -3.17
C PRO A 313 -0.84 14.19 -3.98
N ASP A 314 -0.77 15.13 -4.92
CA ASP A 314 0.41 15.43 -5.74
C ASP A 314 1.23 16.63 -5.23
N ARG A 315 0.79 17.29 -4.14
CA ARG A 315 1.38 18.50 -3.58
C ARG A 315 1.82 18.35 -2.12
N PRO A 316 2.72 17.40 -1.80
CA PRO A 316 3.17 17.18 -0.42
C PRO A 316 4.05 18.30 0.11
N VAL A 317 4.38 18.23 1.39
CA VAL A 317 5.43 19.05 2.02
C VAL A 317 6.76 18.34 1.90
N LEU A 318 7.76 19.06 1.40
CA LEU A 318 9.13 18.57 1.19
C LEU A 318 10.10 19.20 2.20
N ARG A 319 11.02 18.37 2.70
CA ARG A 319 12.26 18.84 3.31
C ARG A 319 13.36 18.73 2.27
N ILE A 320 13.96 19.86 1.89
CA ILE A 320 15.03 19.90 0.90
C ILE A 320 16.33 19.42 1.54
N ILE A 321 16.97 18.44 0.90
CA ILE A 321 18.23 17.84 1.36
C ILE A 321 19.42 18.18 0.46
N LYS A 322 19.17 18.50 -0.83
CA LYS A 322 20.21 18.98 -1.75
C LYS A 322 19.72 20.19 -2.54
N ASP A 323 20.63 21.13 -2.74
CA ASP A 323 20.40 22.29 -3.60
C ASP A 323 20.42 21.91 -5.09
N LYS A 324 20.11 22.86 -5.96
CA LYS A 324 20.11 22.69 -7.43
C LYS A 324 21.48 22.30 -8.03
N ASN A 325 22.57 22.40 -7.27
CA ASN A 325 23.88 21.97 -7.66
C ASN A 325 24.27 20.60 -7.10
N GLY A 326 23.33 19.92 -6.42
CA GLY A 326 23.52 18.61 -5.80
C GLY A 326 24.32 18.65 -4.48
N ARG A 327 24.52 19.82 -3.86
CA ARG A 327 25.21 19.99 -2.59
C ARG A 327 24.22 19.83 -1.44
N ASP A 328 24.67 19.20 -0.37
CA ASP A 328 23.84 19.02 0.83
C ASP A 328 23.44 20.37 1.43
N VAL A 329 22.17 20.52 1.77
CA VAL A 329 21.61 21.70 2.43
C VAL A 329 21.89 21.58 3.94
N THR A 330 22.58 22.56 4.50
CA THR A 330 22.98 22.57 5.91
C THR A 330 21.94 23.21 6.83
N GLU A 331 21.12 24.11 6.29
CA GLU A 331 20.01 24.74 7.00
C GLU A 331 18.70 24.02 6.65
N GLU A 332 17.79 23.91 7.61
CA GLU A 332 16.50 23.28 7.37
C GLU A 332 15.67 24.12 6.38
N LYS A 333 15.32 23.53 5.25
CA LYS A 333 14.48 24.14 4.23
C LYS A 333 13.26 23.27 3.97
N ILE A 334 12.08 23.78 4.39
CA ILE A 334 10.79 23.13 4.17
C ILE A 334 10.07 23.85 3.02
N LEU A 335 9.56 23.08 2.07
CA LEU A 335 8.71 23.57 0.98
C LEU A 335 7.34 22.93 1.08
N ASP A 336 6.32 23.72 1.34
CA ASP A 336 4.94 23.30 1.19
C ASP A 336 4.48 23.58 -0.24
N LEU A 337 4.24 22.51 -1.02
CA LEU A 337 3.95 22.66 -2.45
C LEU A 337 2.56 23.25 -2.74
N ILE A 338 1.67 23.33 -1.76
CA ILE A 338 0.44 24.12 -1.90
C ILE A 338 0.74 25.62 -1.87
N LEU A 339 1.65 26.04 -0.98
CA LEU A 339 2.00 27.44 -0.82
C LEU A 339 2.95 27.91 -1.93
N VAL A 340 3.81 27.03 -2.44
CA VAL A 340 4.79 27.33 -3.49
C VAL A 340 4.34 26.73 -4.81
N GLN A 341 3.39 27.40 -5.48
CA GLN A 341 2.69 26.86 -6.65
C GLN A 341 3.55 26.72 -7.91
N ASN A 342 4.66 27.45 -8.02
CA ASN A 342 5.59 27.41 -9.15
C ASN A 342 6.61 26.27 -9.06
N VAL A 343 6.68 25.55 -7.94
CA VAL A 343 7.52 24.35 -7.78
C VAL A 343 6.65 23.11 -7.92
N PHE A 344 7.11 22.14 -8.68
CA PHE A 344 6.46 20.83 -8.85
C PHE A 344 7.50 19.70 -8.72
N ILE A 345 7.05 18.51 -8.45
CA ILE A 345 7.89 17.32 -8.45
C ILE A 345 8.03 16.83 -9.89
N GLU A 346 9.27 16.71 -10.36
CA GLU A 346 9.57 16.19 -11.69
C GLU A 346 9.56 14.66 -11.70
N LYS A 347 10.16 14.04 -10.67
CA LYS A 347 10.20 12.57 -10.51
C LYS A 347 10.57 12.17 -9.09
N ALA A 348 10.24 10.93 -8.71
CA ALA A 348 10.87 10.28 -7.57
C ALA A 348 12.22 9.67 -7.98
N ILE A 349 13.20 9.68 -7.07
CA ILE A 349 14.62 9.30 -7.35
C ILE A 349 15.14 8.18 -6.45
N ASP A 350 14.36 7.64 -5.53
CA ASP A 350 14.68 6.52 -4.63
C ASP A 350 14.21 5.18 -5.16
#